data_3cabb7f3644c73cdce5913c3b5652f51
#
_entry.id   3cabb7f3644c73cdce5913c3b5652f51
#
_cell.length_a   1.000
_cell.length_b   1.000
_cell.length_c   1.000
_cell.angle_alpha   90.00
_cell.angle_beta   90.00
_cell.angle_gamma   90.00
#
_symmetry.space_group_name_H-M   'P 1'
#
loop_
_entity.id
_entity.type
_entity.pdbx_description
1 polymer ?
#
loop_
_entity_poly.entity_id
_entity_poly.type
_entity_poly.pdbx_seq_one_letter_code
_entity_poly.pdbx_strand_id
1 'polypeptide(L)'
;MKRKILLVDDDVTVLLTLKAVLELNQFEVQTAGSASEAVEKLGSGVYDMVITDSRMETDDAGFHVIRAARQQAYRPATALLTAYPPRNMDWKRNGVQSLLVKPIGTQDLLRQIEALLVQQQDEKQTLERAQAGSDSSPAANERKVG
;
A
#
# COMPACT_ATOMS: atom_id res chain seq x y z
N MET A 1 -5.61 10.09 14.77
CA MET A 1 -6.04 8.79 14.30
C MET A 1 -4.88 7.95 13.89
N LYS A 2 -4.92 6.68 14.21
CA LYS A 2 -3.85 5.77 13.80
C LYS A 2 -4.03 5.42 12.33
N ARG A 3 -2.93 5.29 11.62
CA ARG A 3 -2.94 4.80 10.26
C ARG A 3 -3.10 3.29 10.26
N LYS A 4 -3.86 2.79 9.32
CA LYS A 4 -4.22 1.37 9.27
C LYS A 4 -3.49 0.64 8.16
N ILE A 5 -2.83 -0.44 8.54
CA ILE A 5 -2.02 -1.25 7.62
C ILE A 5 -2.62 -2.64 7.52
N LEU A 6 -2.74 -3.15 6.29
CA LEU A 6 -3.03 -4.55 6.05
C LEU A 6 -1.72 -5.26 5.74
N LEU A 7 -1.40 -6.25 6.54
CA LEU A 7 -0.16 -7.00 6.43
C LEU A 7 -0.49 -8.41 5.95
N VAL A 8 0.09 -8.81 4.83
CA VAL A 8 -0.26 -10.08 4.18
C VAL A 8 0.96 -10.96 4.02
N ASP A 9 0.93 -12.12 4.64
CA ASP A 9 2.02 -13.11 4.53
C ASP A 9 1.45 -14.45 4.98
N ASP A 10 1.87 -15.54 4.36
CA ASP A 10 1.41 -16.87 4.80
C ASP A 10 2.25 -17.41 5.98
N ASP A 11 3.31 -16.72 6.36
CA ASP A 11 4.12 -17.08 7.51
C ASP A 11 3.56 -16.39 8.77
N VAL A 12 2.92 -17.14 9.64
CA VAL A 12 2.28 -16.61 10.85
C VAL A 12 3.30 -15.91 11.76
N THR A 13 4.52 -16.41 11.83
CA THR A 13 5.56 -15.80 12.66
C THR A 13 5.90 -14.40 12.15
N VAL A 14 6.01 -14.24 10.84
CA VAL A 14 6.27 -12.93 10.24
C VAL A 14 5.11 -11.98 10.55
N LEU A 15 3.87 -12.44 10.36
CA LEU A 15 2.70 -11.61 10.64
C LEU A 15 2.66 -11.13 12.07
N LEU A 16 2.86 -12.04 13.03
CA LEU A 16 2.77 -11.68 14.44
C LEU A 16 3.90 -10.75 14.85
N THR A 17 5.10 -11.00 14.35
CA THR A 17 6.26 -10.17 14.69
C THR A 17 6.10 -8.75 14.15
N LEU A 18 5.74 -8.63 12.88
CA LEU A 18 5.60 -7.31 12.27
C LEU A 18 4.39 -6.56 12.84
N LYS A 19 3.30 -7.27 13.10
CA LYS A 19 2.13 -6.66 13.72
C LYS A 19 2.51 -6.05 15.07
N ALA A 20 3.24 -6.78 15.90
CA ALA A 20 3.66 -6.28 17.21
C ALA A 20 4.53 -5.03 17.08
N VAL A 21 5.50 -5.04 16.16
CA VAL A 21 6.39 -3.91 15.94
C VAL A 21 5.59 -2.68 15.48
N LEU A 22 4.69 -2.87 14.54
CA LEU A 22 3.93 -1.75 13.99
C LEU A 22 2.93 -1.19 15.01
N GLU A 23 2.29 -2.06 15.78
CA GLU A 23 1.36 -1.60 16.80
C GLU A 23 2.07 -0.83 17.91
N LEU A 24 3.28 -1.22 18.26
CA LEU A 24 4.08 -0.47 19.22
C LEU A 24 4.44 0.91 18.70
N ASN A 25 4.43 1.10 17.39
CA ASN A 25 4.75 2.37 16.76
C ASN A 25 3.52 3.12 16.28
N GLN A 26 2.39 2.87 16.91
CA GLN A 26 1.16 3.62 16.75
C GLN A 26 0.43 3.38 15.41
N PHE A 27 0.62 2.23 14.82
CA PHE A 27 -0.19 1.82 13.66
C PHE A 27 -1.29 0.87 14.12
N GLU A 28 -2.40 0.88 13.41
CA GLU A 28 -3.42 -0.14 13.57
C GLU A 28 -3.18 -1.19 12.50
N VAL A 29 -3.08 -2.47 12.87
CA VAL A 29 -2.67 -3.51 11.92
C VAL A 29 -3.71 -4.61 11.85
N GLN A 30 -4.11 -4.97 10.64
CA GLN A 30 -4.84 -6.19 10.38
C GLN A 30 -3.98 -7.10 9.55
N THR A 31 -4.17 -8.41 9.69
CA THR A 31 -3.35 -9.40 9.01
C THR A 31 -4.21 -10.27 8.11
N ALA A 32 -3.60 -10.80 7.06
CA ALA A 32 -4.22 -11.80 6.19
C ALA A 32 -3.16 -12.85 5.86
N GLY A 33 -3.54 -14.11 5.88
CA GLY A 33 -2.62 -15.23 5.65
C GLY A 33 -2.59 -15.72 4.21
N SER A 34 -3.36 -15.10 3.32
CA SER A 34 -3.41 -15.48 1.92
C SER A 34 -3.88 -14.30 1.08
N ALA A 35 -3.66 -14.40 -0.23
CA ALA A 35 -4.15 -13.37 -1.14
C ALA A 35 -5.67 -13.31 -1.12
N SER A 36 -6.32 -14.44 -1.05
CA SER A 36 -7.78 -14.52 -1.01
C SER A 36 -8.34 -13.78 0.20
N GLU A 37 -7.78 -14.02 1.35
CA GLU A 37 -8.20 -13.34 2.58
C GLU A 37 -7.92 -11.84 2.49
N ALA A 38 -6.78 -11.46 1.92
CA ALA A 38 -6.41 -10.06 1.76
C ALA A 38 -7.38 -9.32 0.85
N VAL A 39 -7.74 -9.92 -0.28
CA VAL A 39 -8.67 -9.32 -1.23
C VAL A 39 -10.03 -9.08 -0.56
N GLU A 40 -10.49 -10.03 0.24
CA GLU A 40 -11.74 -9.88 0.93
C GLU A 40 -11.69 -8.73 1.94
N LYS A 41 -10.61 -8.64 2.70
CA LYS A 41 -10.44 -7.57 3.67
C LYS A 41 -10.34 -6.20 3.00
N LEU A 42 -9.66 -6.13 1.85
CA LEU A 42 -9.54 -4.89 1.11
C LEU A 42 -10.90 -4.35 0.66
N GLY A 43 -11.82 -5.24 0.32
CA GLY A 43 -13.16 -4.84 -0.11
C GLY A 43 -14.09 -4.48 1.04
N SER A 44 -13.77 -4.88 2.27
CA SER A 44 -14.64 -4.66 3.43
C SER A 44 -14.08 -3.67 4.44
N GLY A 45 -12.90 -3.14 4.22
CA GLY A 45 -12.28 -2.16 5.11
C GLY A 45 -11.63 -1.04 4.34
N VAL A 46 -10.98 -0.14 5.07
CA VAL A 46 -10.24 0.99 4.49
C VAL A 46 -8.84 0.98 5.10
N TYR A 47 -7.84 0.99 4.26
CA TYR A 47 -6.45 0.90 4.70
C TYR A 47 -5.63 2.05 4.14
N ASP A 48 -4.67 2.51 4.93
CA ASP A 48 -3.72 3.52 4.47
C ASP A 48 -2.57 2.87 3.70
N MET A 49 -2.26 1.62 4.01
CA MET A 49 -1.16 0.91 3.38
C MET A 49 -1.40 -0.58 3.35
N VAL A 50 -0.91 -1.23 2.32
CA VAL A 50 -0.90 -2.69 2.20
C VAL A 50 0.54 -3.14 2.02
N ILE A 51 0.99 -4.05 2.86
CA ILE A 51 2.31 -4.68 2.76
C ILE A 51 2.07 -6.16 2.56
N THR A 52 2.54 -6.73 1.47
CA THR A 52 2.29 -8.13 1.17
C THR A 52 3.56 -8.85 0.75
N ASP A 53 3.69 -10.11 1.16
CA ASP A 53 4.69 -10.99 0.60
C ASP A 53 4.35 -11.21 -0.88
N SER A 54 5.36 -11.46 -1.70
CA SER A 54 5.16 -11.67 -3.13
C SER A 54 4.69 -13.08 -3.46
N ARG A 55 5.10 -14.06 -2.67
CA ARG A 55 4.82 -15.48 -2.94
C ARG A 55 4.10 -16.09 -1.74
N MET A 56 2.94 -16.62 -1.97
CA MET A 56 2.13 -17.27 -0.94
C MET A 56 1.52 -18.53 -1.53
N GLU A 57 0.20 -18.57 -1.76
CA GLU A 57 -0.44 -19.74 -2.37
C GLU A 57 0.01 -19.93 -3.82
N THR A 58 0.44 -18.87 -4.50
CA THR A 58 1.05 -18.93 -5.82
C THR A 58 2.26 -18.01 -5.86
N ASP A 59 3.09 -18.12 -6.89
CA ASP A 59 4.28 -17.30 -7.01
C ASP A 59 3.97 -15.82 -7.23
N ASP A 60 2.78 -15.52 -7.73
CA ASP A 60 2.37 -14.14 -8.00
C ASP A 60 1.26 -13.64 -7.06
N ALA A 61 1.03 -14.35 -5.96
CA ALA A 61 -0.06 -14.01 -5.05
C ALA A 61 0.01 -12.57 -4.54
N GLY A 62 1.20 -12.08 -4.22
CA GLY A 62 1.36 -10.70 -3.75
C GLY A 62 0.93 -9.68 -4.79
N PHE A 63 1.17 -9.94 -6.06
CA PHE A 63 0.74 -9.02 -7.12
C PHE A 63 -0.78 -9.00 -7.27
N HIS A 64 -1.46 -10.11 -6.97
CA HIS A 64 -2.93 -10.12 -6.93
C HIS A 64 -3.44 -9.21 -5.82
N VAL A 65 -2.79 -9.22 -4.66
CA VAL A 65 -3.15 -8.35 -3.55
C VAL A 65 -2.93 -6.88 -3.94
N ILE A 66 -1.79 -6.57 -4.53
CA ILE A 66 -1.46 -5.21 -4.95
C ILE A 66 -2.49 -4.70 -5.97
N ARG A 67 -2.86 -5.56 -6.91
CA ARG A 67 -3.84 -5.20 -7.94
C ARG A 67 -5.19 -4.87 -7.31
N ALA A 68 -5.62 -5.69 -6.37
CA ALA A 68 -6.87 -5.46 -5.65
C ALA A 68 -6.81 -4.17 -4.83
N ALA A 69 -5.67 -3.90 -4.20
CA ALA A 69 -5.48 -2.68 -3.43
C ALA A 69 -5.60 -1.44 -4.33
N ARG A 70 -5.02 -1.50 -5.51
CA ARG A 70 -5.05 -0.36 -6.42
C ARG A 70 -6.44 -0.07 -6.98
N GLN A 71 -7.33 -1.05 -6.94
CA GLN A 71 -8.71 -0.86 -7.38
C GLN A 71 -9.57 -0.19 -6.33
N GLN A 72 -9.07 -0.03 -5.11
CA GLN A 72 -9.86 0.56 -4.04
C GLN A 72 -9.88 2.09 -4.15
N ALA A 73 -11.05 2.67 -3.96
CA ALA A 73 -11.20 4.13 -4.04
C ALA A 73 -10.39 4.86 -2.96
N TYR A 74 -10.12 4.20 -1.85
CA TYR A 74 -9.35 4.82 -0.75
C TYR A 74 -7.85 4.85 -1.02
N ARG A 75 -7.37 4.24 -2.10
CA ARG A 75 -6.00 4.35 -2.59
C ARG A 75 -4.93 4.12 -1.53
N PRO A 76 -4.76 2.90 -1.06
CA PRO A 76 -3.71 2.62 -0.07
C PRO A 76 -2.33 2.65 -0.72
N ALA A 77 -1.31 3.00 0.04
CA ALA A 77 0.07 2.80 -0.39
C ALA A 77 0.34 1.31 -0.49
N THR A 78 1.24 0.89 -1.38
CA THR A 78 1.49 -0.53 -1.64
C THR A 78 2.97 -0.85 -1.57
N ALA A 79 3.31 -1.95 -0.90
CA ALA A 79 4.68 -2.43 -0.80
C ALA A 79 4.71 -3.95 -0.85
N LEU A 80 5.75 -4.50 -1.48
CA LEU A 80 6.07 -5.92 -1.37
C LEU A 80 7.14 -6.10 -0.31
N LEU A 81 6.99 -7.09 0.55
CA LEU A 81 8.01 -7.48 1.52
C LEU A 81 8.37 -8.93 1.22
N THR A 82 9.53 -9.16 0.64
CA THR A 82 9.87 -10.48 0.13
C THR A 82 11.33 -10.84 0.37
N ALA A 83 11.60 -12.12 0.56
CA ALA A 83 12.96 -12.64 0.63
C ALA A 83 13.56 -12.82 -0.77
N TYR A 84 12.71 -12.91 -1.78
CA TYR A 84 13.15 -13.20 -3.14
C TYR A 84 12.60 -12.14 -4.10
N PRO A 85 13.31 -11.00 -4.24
CA PRO A 85 12.81 -9.93 -5.11
C PRO A 85 12.66 -10.42 -6.55
N PRO A 86 11.57 -10.05 -7.22
CA PRO A 86 11.40 -10.46 -8.62
C PRO A 86 12.41 -9.77 -9.51
N ARG A 87 13.10 -10.53 -10.35
CA ARG A 87 14.16 -9.99 -11.18
C ARG A 87 13.72 -9.62 -12.58
N ASN A 88 12.82 -10.39 -13.15
CA ASN A 88 12.41 -10.23 -14.52
C ASN A 88 11.07 -9.54 -14.67
N MET A 89 10.64 -8.85 -13.64
CA MET A 89 9.35 -8.21 -13.63
C MET A 89 9.51 -6.76 -13.21
N ASP A 90 8.87 -5.87 -13.92
CA ASP A 90 8.84 -4.48 -13.51
C ASP A 90 7.76 -4.33 -12.44
N TRP A 91 8.16 -4.45 -11.19
CA TRP A 91 7.22 -4.41 -10.09
C TRP A 91 6.54 -3.05 -9.95
N LYS A 92 7.20 -1.98 -10.36
CA LYS A 92 6.58 -0.65 -10.33
C LYS A 92 5.41 -0.57 -11.32
N ARG A 93 5.54 -1.17 -12.47
CA ARG A 93 4.44 -1.21 -13.43
C ARG A 93 3.26 -1.99 -12.89
N ASN A 94 3.51 -2.94 -12.02
CA ASN A 94 2.44 -3.73 -11.39
C ASN A 94 1.83 -3.04 -10.18
N GLY A 95 2.20 -1.77 -9.96
CA GLY A 95 1.55 -0.98 -8.92
C GLY A 95 2.21 -1.01 -7.56
N VAL A 96 3.37 -1.63 -7.44
CA VAL A 96 4.11 -1.67 -6.19
C VAL A 96 4.91 -0.39 -6.05
N GLN A 97 4.70 0.34 -4.98
CA GLN A 97 5.40 1.59 -4.76
C GLN A 97 6.76 1.40 -4.09
N SER A 98 6.92 0.34 -3.32
CA SER A 98 8.21 0.05 -2.68
C SER A 98 8.43 -1.44 -2.57
N LEU A 99 9.68 -1.85 -2.68
CA LEU A 99 10.11 -3.23 -2.50
C LEU A 99 10.96 -3.30 -1.24
N LEU A 100 10.49 -4.07 -0.27
CA LEU A 100 11.19 -4.27 0.99
C LEU A 100 11.73 -5.70 1.00
N VAL A 101 13.02 -5.87 1.26
CA VAL A 101 13.67 -7.18 1.18
C VAL A 101 13.89 -7.75 2.57
N LYS A 102 13.41 -8.96 2.81
CA LYS A 102 13.62 -9.66 4.08
C LYS A 102 15.06 -10.16 4.18
N PRO A 103 15.65 -10.17 5.36
CA PRO A 103 15.16 -9.59 6.59
C PRO A 103 15.35 -8.08 6.59
N ILE A 104 14.37 -7.34 7.13
CA ILE A 104 14.48 -5.89 7.18
C ILE A 104 14.51 -5.48 8.65
N GLY A 105 15.41 -4.56 9.00
CA GLY A 105 15.50 -4.06 10.35
C GLY A 105 14.29 -3.20 10.70
N THR A 106 13.93 -3.18 11.98
CA THR A 106 12.76 -2.46 12.46
C THR A 106 12.79 -0.98 12.06
N GLN A 107 13.92 -0.32 12.26
CA GLN A 107 13.99 1.11 11.96
C GLN A 107 13.91 1.38 10.47
N ASP A 108 14.52 0.54 9.64
CA ASP A 108 14.41 0.68 8.19
C ASP A 108 12.98 0.47 7.72
N LEU A 109 12.29 -0.51 8.27
CA LEU A 109 10.90 -0.78 7.94
C LEU A 109 10.03 0.43 8.29
N LEU A 110 10.17 0.96 9.49
CA LEU A 110 9.38 2.11 9.92
C LEU A 110 9.66 3.34 9.06
N ARG A 111 10.91 3.57 8.71
CA ARG A 111 11.29 4.70 7.88
C ARG A 111 10.67 4.59 6.49
N GLN A 112 10.72 3.40 5.90
CA GLN A 112 10.14 3.16 4.58
C GLN A 112 8.61 3.34 4.61
N ILE A 113 7.97 2.83 5.65
CA ILE A 113 6.52 2.96 5.80
C ILE A 113 6.13 4.43 5.89
N GLU A 114 6.82 5.20 6.72
CA GLU A 114 6.50 6.62 6.88
C GLU A 114 6.71 7.39 5.57
N ALA A 115 7.79 7.09 4.86
CA ALA A 115 8.06 7.74 3.58
C ALA A 115 6.97 7.43 2.55
N LEU A 116 6.51 6.18 2.50
CA LEU A 116 5.47 5.79 1.56
C LEU A 116 4.13 6.43 1.90
N LEU A 117 3.81 6.53 3.18
CA LEU A 117 2.55 7.16 3.60
C LEU A 117 2.54 8.65 3.24
N VAL A 118 3.66 9.34 3.41
CA VAL A 118 3.77 10.75 3.02
C VAL A 118 3.63 10.89 1.51
N GLN A 119 4.33 10.05 0.75
CA GLN A 119 4.26 10.09 -0.70
C GLN A 119 2.84 9.83 -1.19
N GLN A 120 2.14 8.87 -0.62
CA GLN A 120 0.79 8.52 -1.03
C GLN A 120 -0.19 9.66 -0.71
N GLN A 121 -0.01 10.31 0.42
CA GLN A 121 -0.85 11.45 0.79
C GLN A 121 -0.64 12.61 -0.20
N ASP A 122 0.60 12.87 -0.59
CA ASP A 122 0.90 13.92 -1.56
C ASP A 122 0.28 13.59 -2.92
N GLU A 123 0.36 12.35 -3.36
CA GLU A 123 -0.25 11.93 -4.62
C GLU A 123 -1.75 12.09 -4.60
N LYS A 124 -2.40 11.73 -3.48
CA LYS A 124 -3.84 11.90 -3.34
C LYS A 124 -4.23 13.36 -3.42
N GLN A 125 -3.49 14.23 -2.75
CA GLN A 125 -3.77 15.66 -2.77
C GLN A 125 -3.59 16.23 -4.17
N THR A 126 -2.59 15.80 -4.90
CA THR A 126 -2.36 16.23 -6.25
C THR A 126 -3.52 15.85 -7.18
N LEU A 127 -4.01 14.61 -7.04
CA LEU A 127 -5.15 14.17 -7.83
C LEU A 127 -6.41 14.93 -7.48
N GLU A 128 -6.65 15.21 -6.23
CA GLU A 128 -7.82 15.97 -5.79
C GLU A 128 -7.77 17.38 -6.35
N ARG A 129 -6.60 18.01 -6.32
CA ARG A 129 -6.45 19.35 -6.88
C ARG A 129 -6.69 19.37 -8.39
N ALA A 130 -6.20 18.37 -9.08
CA ALA A 130 -6.40 18.26 -10.52
C ALA A 130 -7.88 18.08 -10.85
N GLN A 131 -8.60 17.26 -10.09
CA GLN A 131 -10.02 17.08 -10.31
C GLN A 131 -10.80 18.34 -9.98
N ALA A 132 -10.48 19.01 -8.91
CA ALA A 132 -11.14 20.25 -8.56
C ALA A 132 -10.90 21.31 -9.62
N GLY A 133 -9.69 21.40 -10.13
CA GLY A 133 -9.37 22.32 -11.19
C GLY A 133 -10.16 22.02 -12.46
N SER A 134 -10.30 20.76 -12.81
CA SER A 134 -11.09 20.37 -13.95
C SER A 134 -12.54 20.73 -13.77
N ASP A 135 -13.09 20.48 -12.59
CA ASP A 135 -14.49 20.77 -12.33
C ASP A 135 -14.77 22.26 -12.38
N SER A 136 -13.84 23.08 -11.96
CA SER A 136 -14.06 24.51 -11.95
C SER A 136 -13.62 25.16 -13.24
N SER A 137 -13.12 24.42 -14.17
CA SER A 137 -12.54 24.96 -15.35
C SER A 137 -13.42 25.91 -16.15
N PRO A 138 -14.66 25.61 -16.35
CA PRO A 138 -15.46 26.51 -17.18
C PRO A 138 -15.54 27.89 -16.63
N ALA A 139 -15.76 27.95 -15.37
CA ALA A 139 -15.83 29.24 -14.79
C ALA A 139 -14.52 29.89 -14.82
N ALA A 140 -13.54 29.08 -14.66
CA ALA A 140 -12.28 29.64 -14.60
C ALA A 140 -11.85 30.15 -15.88
N ASN A 141 -12.28 29.56 -16.90
CA ASN A 141 -11.82 29.97 -18.12
C ASN A 141 -11.99 31.31 -18.43
N GLU A 142 -13.01 31.81 -17.98
CA GLU A 142 -13.18 33.09 -18.29
C GLU A 142 -12.17 33.84 -17.72
N ARG A 143 -11.82 33.49 -16.66
CA ARG A 143 -10.93 34.22 -16.08
C ARG A 143 -9.67 33.99 -16.58
N LYS A 144 -9.50 33.01 -17.01
CA LYS A 144 -8.30 32.77 -17.32
C LYS A 144 -7.96 33.41 -18.32
N VAL A 145 -8.68 33.39 -18.59
CA VAL A 145 -8.47 34.01 -19.38
C VAL A 145 -8.01 35.00 -19.08
N GLY A 146 -8.13 34.95 -18.39
CA GLY A 146 -7.59 36.05 -18.12
C GLY A 146 -6.74 35.92 -17.45
#